data_ff96cf267479c4971b2ae45c358ed2da
#
_entry.id   ff96cf267479c4971b2ae45c358ed2da
#
_cell.length_a   1.000
_cell.length_b   1.000
_cell.length_c   1.000
_cell.angle_alpha   90.00
_cell.angle_beta   90.00
_cell.angle_gamma   90.00
#
_symmetry.space_group_name_H-M   'P 1'
#
loop_
_entity.id
_entity.type
_entity.pdbx_description
1 polymer ?
#
loop_
_entity_poly.entity_id
_entity_poly.type
_entity_poly.pdbx_seq_one_letter_code
_entity_poly.pdbx_strand_id
1 'polypeptide(L)'
;MQKLLVLAVLFLTAGCAREVTLPTADISANASSYVTTSDYRIGPGDMLSVVVWHNPDLTSQVPVRPDGRISMPLVGDVIAAGKTPMNLADELKEKLKPFIKDPLVTVTPTQFVGPFARQIRVIGEAVQPRAIPFSSNMTILDVMIAAGGLTRYADGDRAVIVRVENGAQKTYHVHLDSLIRDGDVSQNVAVEPGDILIIPQRFF
;
A
#
# COMPACT_ATOMS: atom_id res chain seq x y z
N MET A 1 25.56 -50.01 -51.59
CA MET A 1 26.29 -48.85 -51.05
C MET A 1 25.32 -47.69 -51.00
N GLN A 2 24.61 -47.60 -49.88
CA GLN A 2 23.49 -46.65 -49.72
C GLN A 2 23.91 -45.58 -48.73
N LYS A 3 24.06 -44.34 -49.20
CA LYS A 3 24.44 -43.19 -48.36
C LYS A 3 23.20 -42.73 -47.60
N LEU A 4 23.20 -42.95 -46.30
CA LEU A 4 22.16 -42.45 -45.40
C LEU A 4 22.45 -40.97 -45.08
N LEU A 5 21.58 -40.10 -45.60
CA LEU A 5 21.61 -38.66 -45.35
C LEU A 5 20.80 -38.39 -44.08
N VAL A 6 21.46 -38.12 -42.98
CA VAL A 6 20.79 -37.73 -41.71
C VAL A 6 20.57 -36.23 -41.74
N LEU A 7 19.32 -35.83 -41.99
CA LEU A 7 18.89 -34.45 -41.91
C LEU A 7 18.57 -34.10 -40.44
N ALA A 8 19.48 -33.40 -39.77
CA ALA A 8 19.25 -32.87 -38.43
C ALA A 8 18.38 -31.62 -38.52
N VAL A 9 17.09 -31.77 -38.21
CA VAL A 9 16.17 -30.64 -38.05
C VAL A 9 16.39 -30.03 -36.69
N LEU A 10 17.05 -28.86 -36.66
CA LEU A 10 17.27 -28.05 -35.48
C LEU A 10 15.96 -27.29 -35.19
N PHE A 11 15.15 -27.79 -34.26
CA PHE A 11 13.99 -27.03 -33.74
C PHE A 11 14.49 -25.86 -32.88
N LEU A 12 14.53 -24.65 -33.46
CA LEU A 12 14.60 -23.42 -32.68
C LEU A 12 13.23 -23.22 -32.00
N THR A 13 13.12 -23.61 -30.75
CA THR A 13 12.01 -23.17 -29.89
C THR A 13 12.26 -21.71 -29.51
N ALA A 14 11.69 -20.79 -30.31
CA ALA A 14 11.56 -19.42 -29.88
C ALA A 14 10.58 -19.37 -28.70
N GLY A 15 11.14 -19.36 -27.50
CA GLY A 15 10.39 -19.10 -26.26
C GLY A 15 9.91 -17.66 -26.29
N CYS A 16 8.68 -17.41 -26.72
CA CYS A 16 8.01 -16.13 -26.49
C CYS A 16 7.89 -15.99 -24.96
N ALA A 17 8.70 -15.12 -24.38
CA ALA A 17 8.49 -14.65 -23.02
C ALA A 17 7.13 -13.93 -23.03
N ARG A 18 6.11 -14.59 -22.46
CA ARG A 18 4.76 -14.03 -22.35
C ARG A 18 4.82 -12.94 -21.30
N GLU A 19 4.64 -11.70 -21.69
CA GLU A 19 4.48 -10.60 -20.74
C GLU A 19 3.29 -10.90 -19.82
N VAL A 20 3.55 -10.86 -18.52
CA VAL A 20 2.51 -11.06 -17.50
C VAL A 20 1.95 -9.69 -17.17
N THR A 21 0.72 -9.43 -17.61
CA THR A 21 -0.02 -8.19 -17.30
C THR A 21 -1.00 -8.44 -16.17
N LEU A 22 -1.25 -7.41 -15.36
CA LEU A 22 -2.31 -7.43 -14.35
C LEU A 22 -3.68 -7.26 -15.03
N PRO A 23 -4.75 -7.82 -14.45
CA PRO A 23 -6.10 -7.55 -14.91
C PRO A 23 -6.44 -6.07 -14.74
N THR A 24 -7.18 -5.50 -15.70
CA THR A 24 -7.70 -4.14 -15.63
C THR A 24 -8.55 -3.95 -14.37
N ALA A 25 -8.42 -2.81 -13.69
CA ALA A 25 -9.26 -2.48 -12.55
C ALA A 25 -10.72 -2.27 -13.01
N ASP A 26 -11.64 -3.00 -12.42
CA ASP A 26 -13.07 -2.79 -12.66
C ASP A 26 -13.54 -1.56 -11.88
N ILE A 27 -13.58 -0.41 -12.57
CA ILE A 27 -13.97 0.88 -11.99
C ILE A 27 -15.45 0.88 -11.59
N SER A 28 -16.29 0.04 -12.25
CA SER A 28 -17.71 -0.05 -11.96
C SER A 28 -18.02 -0.85 -10.69
N ALA A 29 -17.20 -1.85 -10.36
CA ALA A 29 -17.33 -2.63 -9.13
C ALA A 29 -17.05 -1.80 -7.87
N ASN A 30 -16.26 -0.72 -7.99
CA ASN A 30 -15.85 0.10 -6.86
C ASN A 30 -16.95 1.02 -6.33
N ALA A 31 -17.99 1.30 -7.11
CA ALA A 31 -19.11 2.15 -6.68
C ALA A 31 -20.04 1.47 -5.65
N SER A 32 -20.01 0.14 -5.55
CA SER A 32 -20.89 -0.63 -4.64
C SER A 32 -20.18 -1.25 -3.44
N SER A 33 -18.86 -1.18 -3.36
CA SER A 33 -18.09 -1.86 -2.30
C SER A 33 -17.69 -0.92 -1.15
N TYR A 34 -18.60 -0.08 -0.67
CA TYR A 34 -18.37 0.68 0.57
C TYR A 34 -18.38 -0.19 1.83
N VAL A 35 -18.35 -1.50 1.71
CA VAL A 35 -18.32 -2.41 2.86
C VAL A 35 -17.35 -3.55 2.64
N THR A 36 -16.14 -3.34 3.01
CA THR A 36 -15.44 -4.26 3.91
C THR A 36 -14.32 -3.45 4.55
N THR A 37 -14.61 -2.87 5.67
CA THR A 37 -13.63 -2.41 6.64
C THR A 37 -12.77 -3.62 6.98
N SER A 38 -11.65 -3.81 6.26
CA SER A 38 -10.55 -4.50 6.91
C SER A 38 -10.23 -3.61 8.10
N ASP A 39 -10.59 -4.06 9.30
CA ASP A 39 -10.43 -3.30 10.53
C ASP A 39 -9.03 -2.67 10.53
N TYR A 40 -9.00 -1.34 10.42
CA TYR A 40 -7.75 -0.61 10.53
C TYR A 40 -7.06 -1.04 11.82
N ARG A 41 -5.83 -1.48 11.72
CA ARG A 41 -4.99 -1.82 12.87
C ARG A 41 -3.87 -0.81 13.00
N ILE A 42 -3.77 -0.26 14.18
CA ILE A 42 -2.73 0.70 14.57
C ILE A 42 -1.36 0.08 14.30
N GLY A 43 -0.47 0.86 13.67
CA GLY A 43 0.90 0.47 13.37
C GLY A 43 1.94 1.40 14.01
N PRO A 44 3.20 0.95 14.15
CA PRO A 44 4.29 1.81 14.54
C PRO A 44 4.43 3.02 13.59
N GLY A 45 4.62 4.21 14.16
CA GLY A 45 4.71 5.46 13.41
C GLY A 45 3.38 6.20 13.24
N ASP A 46 2.24 5.56 13.50
CA ASP A 46 0.95 6.24 13.46
C ASP A 46 0.86 7.28 14.58
N MET A 47 0.14 8.38 14.32
CA MET A 47 -0.19 9.38 15.32
C MET A 47 -1.63 9.18 15.78
N LEU A 48 -1.85 9.02 17.07
CA LEU A 48 -3.16 8.84 17.68
C LEU A 48 -3.55 10.06 18.48
N SER A 49 -4.79 10.53 18.31
CA SER A 49 -5.43 11.46 19.22
C SER A 49 -6.24 10.64 20.22
N VAL A 50 -5.84 10.69 21.47
CA VAL A 50 -6.56 10.06 22.59
C VAL A 50 -7.28 11.15 23.35
N VAL A 51 -8.61 11.09 23.34
CA VAL A 51 -9.48 12.05 24.02
C VAL A 51 -10.10 11.36 25.24
N VAL A 52 -9.87 11.91 26.42
CA VAL A 52 -10.51 11.49 27.65
C VAL A 52 -11.54 12.56 28.04
N TRP A 53 -12.83 12.22 27.92
CA TRP A 53 -13.91 13.17 28.12
C TRP A 53 -13.86 13.78 29.53
N HIS A 54 -14.06 15.10 29.61
CA HIS A 54 -13.96 15.92 30.83
C HIS A 54 -12.59 15.91 31.52
N ASN A 55 -11.53 15.38 30.89
CA ASN A 55 -10.17 15.35 31.43
C ASN A 55 -9.17 15.84 30.37
N PRO A 56 -9.07 17.16 30.15
CA PRO A 56 -8.19 17.73 29.14
C PRO A 56 -6.72 17.42 29.42
N ASP A 57 -6.32 17.30 30.68
CA ASP A 57 -4.93 16.95 31.07
C ASP A 57 -4.49 15.55 30.65
N LEU A 58 -5.45 14.66 30.36
CA LEU A 58 -5.21 13.29 29.87
C LEU A 58 -5.45 13.19 28.36
N THR A 59 -6.02 14.23 27.76
CA THR A 59 -6.25 14.29 26.31
C THR A 59 -4.96 14.69 25.62
N SER A 60 -4.43 13.85 24.75
CA SER A 60 -3.16 14.10 24.07
C SER A 60 -3.06 13.45 22.70
N GLN A 61 -2.19 14.01 21.86
CA GLN A 61 -1.73 13.32 20.65
C GLN A 61 -0.46 12.54 20.99
N VAL A 62 -0.48 11.25 20.73
CA VAL A 62 0.61 10.35 21.05
C VAL A 62 1.06 9.56 19.83
N PRO A 63 2.37 9.53 19.52
CA PRO A 63 2.90 8.67 18.48
C PRO A 63 2.94 7.21 18.94
N VAL A 64 2.67 6.31 18.03
CA VAL A 64 2.96 4.88 18.24
C VAL A 64 4.45 4.66 18.01
N ARG A 65 5.14 4.28 19.07
CA ARG A 65 6.59 4.07 19.07
C ARG A 65 6.97 2.87 18.18
N PRO A 66 8.24 2.74 17.77
CA PRO A 66 8.71 1.57 16.99
C PRO A 66 8.48 0.22 17.68
N ASP A 67 8.42 0.19 19.02
CA ASP A 67 8.08 -0.99 19.81
C ASP A 67 6.57 -1.29 19.84
N GLY A 68 5.76 -0.52 19.12
CA GLY A 68 4.31 -0.67 19.03
C GLY A 68 3.54 -0.14 20.25
N ARG A 69 4.17 0.60 21.15
CA ARG A 69 3.55 1.15 22.36
C ARG A 69 3.25 2.62 22.23
N ILE A 70 2.27 3.06 22.99
CA ILE A 70 2.01 4.48 23.29
C ILE A 70 2.24 4.73 24.77
N SER A 71 2.65 5.95 25.11
CA SER A 71 2.81 6.38 26.52
C SER A 71 1.76 7.42 26.87
N MET A 72 1.00 7.17 27.92
CA MET A 72 -0.07 8.06 28.38
C MET A 72 0.09 8.41 29.87
N PRO A 73 -0.31 9.63 30.28
CA PRO A 73 -0.37 9.98 31.69
C PRO A 73 -1.22 8.99 32.48
N LEU A 74 -0.86 8.71 33.72
CA LEU A 74 -1.48 7.79 34.68
C LEU A 74 -1.45 6.30 34.28
N VAL A 75 -1.53 5.97 32.99
CA VAL A 75 -1.62 4.59 32.51
C VAL A 75 -0.25 4.02 32.17
N GLY A 76 0.71 4.90 31.81
CA GLY A 76 2.05 4.50 31.37
C GLY A 76 2.05 3.94 29.95
N ASP A 77 2.89 2.92 29.71
CA ASP A 77 3.08 2.32 28.39
C ASP A 77 2.01 1.26 28.10
N VAL A 78 1.34 1.39 26.95
CA VAL A 78 0.30 0.45 26.48
C VAL A 78 0.63 0.00 25.08
N ILE A 79 0.47 -1.29 24.79
CA ILE A 79 0.61 -1.84 23.44
C ILE A 79 -0.57 -1.36 22.59
N ALA A 80 -0.29 -0.59 21.55
CA ALA A 80 -1.27 -0.09 20.59
C ALA A 80 -1.22 -0.85 19.26
N ALA A 81 -0.02 -1.24 18.81
CA ALA A 81 0.16 -1.91 17.54
C ALA A 81 -0.65 -3.22 17.44
N GLY A 82 -1.29 -3.41 16.26
CA GLY A 82 -2.13 -4.57 15.96
C GLY A 82 -3.55 -4.48 16.49
N LYS A 83 -3.86 -3.51 17.37
CA LYS A 83 -5.22 -3.28 17.89
C LYS A 83 -6.01 -2.34 16.96
N THR A 84 -7.32 -2.46 17.00
CA THR A 84 -8.20 -1.43 16.43
C THR A 84 -8.27 -0.24 17.39
N PRO A 85 -8.60 0.98 16.91
CA PRO A 85 -8.79 2.14 17.79
C PRO A 85 -9.81 1.90 18.88
N MET A 86 -10.88 1.15 18.57
CA MET A 86 -11.93 0.79 19.54
C MET A 86 -11.37 -0.11 20.65
N ASN A 87 -10.65 -1.18 20.29
CA ASN A 87 -10.06 -2.08 21.28
C ASN A 87 -9.03 -1.38 22.17
N LEU A 88 -8.27 -0.43 21.60
CA LEU A 88 -7.35 0.39 22.38
C LEU A 88 -8.09 1.33 23.32
N ALA A 89 -9.17 1.96 22.89
CA ALA A 89 -9.99 2.84 23.71
C ALA A 89 -10.60 2.08 24.91
N ASP A 90 -11.12 0.87 24.69
CA ASP A 90 -11.66 0.02 25.75
C ASP A 90 -10.58 -0.37 26.78
N GLU A 91 -9.39 -0.73 26.32
CA GLU A 91 -8.29 -1.06 27.23
C GLU A 91 -7.85 0.16 28.05
N LEU A 92 -7.72 1.32 27.42
CA LEU A 92 -7.38 2.57 28.11
C LEU A 92 -8.45 2.95 29.14
N LYS A 93 -9.72 2.77 28.80
CA LYS A 93 -10.83 2.95 29.71
C LYS A 93 -10.68 2.09 30.96
N GLU A 94 -10.42 0.78 30.80
CA GLU A 94 -10.23 -0.11 31.96
C GLU A 94 -9.02 0.29 32.82
N LYS A 95 -7.91 0.69 32.20
CA LYS A 95 -6.70 1.12 32.92
C LYS A 95 -6.87 2.48 33.64
N LEU A 96 -7.78 3.33 33.18
CA LEU A 96 -8.07 4.63 33.80
C LEU A 96 -9.08 4.54 34.94
N LYS A 97 -9.91 3.50 35.05
CA LYS A 97 -10.91 3.31 36.12
C LYS A 97 -10.38 3.48 37.57
N PRO A 98 -9.14 3.06 37.88
CA PRO A 98 -8.59 3.29 39.23
C PRO A 98 -8.37 4.77 39.57
N PHE A 99 -8.23 5.63 38.54
CA PHE A 99 -7.88 7.04 38.69
C PHE A 99 -9.05 7.98 38.43
N ILE A 100 -10.02 7.53 37.62
CA ILE A 100 -11.16 8.36 37.16
C ILE A 100 -12.45 7.55 37.27
N LYS A 101 -13.49 8.18 37.80
CA LYS A 101 -14.83 7.60 37.82
C LYS A 101 -15.44 7.64 36.42
N ASP A 102 -15.85 6.49 35.90
CA ASP A 102 -16.54 6.34 34.61
C ASP A 102 -15.82 7.01 33.42
N PRO A 103 -14.54 6.67 33.13
CA PRO A 103 -13.81 7.31 32.04
C PRO A 103 -14.42 6.98 30.66
N LEU A 104 -14.63 8.01 29.83
CA LEU A 104 -14.97 7.87 28.43
C LEU A 104 -13.75 8.20 27.59
N VAL A 105 -13.24 7.20 26.86
CA VAL A 105 -12.04 7.33 26.04
C VAL A 105 -12.39 7.13 24.58
N THR A 106 -11.90 8.04 23.73
CA THR A 106 -11.97 7.93 22.28
C THR A 106 -10.55 7.96 21.71
N VAL A 107 -10.25 7.01 20.84
CA VAL A 107 -8.98 6.95 20.11
C VAL A 107 -9.24 7.15 18.63
N THR A 108 -8.62 8.19 18.06
CA THR A 108 -8.74 8.51 16.64
C THR A 108 -7.35 8.61 16.03
N PRO A 109 -7.02 7.83 15.02
CA PRO A 109 -5.79 8.00 14.26
C PRO A 109 -5.85 9.32 13.48
N THR A 110 -4.81 10.17 13.61
CA THR A 110 -4.73 11.48 12.92
C THR A 110 -3.73 11.46 11.78
N GLN A 111 -2.71 10.62 11.86
CA GLN A 111 -1.76 10.38 10.78
C GLN A 111 -1.51 8.89 10.65
N PHE A 112 -1.61 8.41 9.43
CA PHE A 112 -1.39 7.01 9.09
C PHE A 112 -0.03 6.91 8.39
N VAL A 113 0.97 6.33 9.06
CA VAL A 113 2.22 5.96 8.38
C VAL A 113 2.05 4.57 7.76
N GLY A 114 1.25 3.73 8.39
CA GLY A 114 1.02 2.35 8.00
C GLY A 114 2.28 1.48 8.08
N PRO A 115 2.18 0.20 8.34
CA PRO A 115 3.32 -0.68 8.20
C PRO A 115 3.83 -0.67 6.75
N PHE A 116 5.13 -0.78 6.53
CA PHE A 116 5.76 -0.85 5.20
C PHE A 116 5.08 -1.87 4.27
N ALA A 117 4.54 -2.93 4.83
CA ALA A 117 3.76 -3.94 4.11
C ALA A 117 2.42 -3.43 3.54
N ARG A 118 1.96 -2.23 3.94
CA ARG A 118 0.71 -1.62 3.46
C ARG A 118 0.95 -0.31 2.72
N GLN A 119 2.13 -0.12 2.17
CA GLN A 119 2.47 1.04 1.34
C GLN A 119 2.77 0.60 -0.08
N ILE A 120 2.40 1.42 -1.05
CA ILE A 120 2.89 1.33 -2.42
C ILE A 120 4.15 2.18 -2.51
N ARG A 121 5.24 1.62 -3.02
CA ARG A 121 6.51 2.34 -3.17
C ARG A 121 6.73 2.69 -4.63
N VAL A 122 6.86 3.97 -4.92
CA VAL A 122 7.14 4.47 -6.27
C VAL A 122 8.60 4.87 -6.35
N ILE A 123 9.32 4.30 -7.31
CA ILE A 123 10.74 4.60 -7.57
C ILE A 123 10.97 4.83 -9.07
N GLY A 124 12.03 5.57 -9.39
CA GLY A 124 12.42 5.92 -10.76
C GLY A 124 11.81 7.24 -11.22
N GLU A 125 11.41 7.32 -12.49
CA GLU A 125 11.03 8.53 -13.20
C GLU A 125 9.57 9.01 -12.92
N ALA A 126 9.16 9.00 -11.65
CA ALA A 126 8.00 9.76 -11.18
C ALA A 126 8.43 11.17 -10.75
N VAL A 127 7.51 12.15 -10.80
CA VAL A 127 7.81 13.53 -10.37
C VAL A 127 8.16 13.59 -8.89
N GLN A 128 7.49 12.78 -8.07
CA GLN A 128 7.76 12.64 -6.63
C GLN A 128 7.84 11.16 -6.24
N PRO A 129 9.00 10.50 -6.43
CA PRO A 129 9.18 9.14 -5.95
C PRO A 129 9.00 9.07 -4.42
N ARG A 130 8.08 8.23 -3.95
CA ARG A 130 7.73 8.16 -2.52
C ARG A 130 6.98 6.88 -2.18
N ALA A 131 6.90 6.60 -0.89
CA ALA A 131 5.97 5.60 -0.37
C ALA A 131 4.59 6.24 -0.16
N ILE A 132 3.55 5.58 -0.65
CA ILE A 132 2.15 6.04 -0.62
C ILE A 132 1.37 5.04 0.23
N PRO A 133 0.67 5.48 1.29
CA PRO A 133 -0.19 4.59 2.07
C PRO A 133 -1.25 3.94 1.17
N PHE A 134 -1.41 2.63 1.26
CA PHE A 134 -2.41 1.90 0.50
C PHE A 134 -3.81 2.17 1.06
N SER A 135 -4.75 2.48 0.19
CA SER A 135 -6.17 2.56 0.48
C SER A 135 -6.94 1.47 -0.26
N SER A 136 -8.07 1.02 0.29
CA SER A 136 -8.93 0.03 -0.37
C SER A 136 -9.33 0.51 -1.77
N ASN A 137 -9.32 -0.41 -2.74
CA ASN A 137 -9.66 -0.16 -4.14
C ASN A 137 -8.73 0.83 -4.86
N MET A 138 -7.49 0.99 -4.37
CA MET A 138 -6.50 1.85 -5.00
C MET A 138 -6.05 1.28 -6.34
N THR A 139 -5.94 2.15 -7.32
CA THR A 139 -5.49 1.81 -8.69
C THR A 139 -4.14 2.45 -8.98
N ILE A 140 -3.52 2.01 -10.09
CA ILE A 140 -2.25 2.60 -10.54
C ILE A 140 -2.39 4.09 -10.88
N LEU A 141 -3.57 4.53 -11.34
CA LEU A 141 -3.85 5.92 -11.61
C LEU A 141 -3.80 6.76 -10.31
N ASP A 142 -4.39 6.26 -9.22
CA ASP A 142 -4.37 6.93 -7.91
C ASP A 142 -2.92 7.06 -7.40
N VAL A 143 -2.12 6.01 -7.59
CA VAL A 143 -0.69 6.01 -7.26
C VAL A 143 0.04 7.10 -8.04
N MET A 144 -0.21 7.20 -9.34
CA MET A 144 0.43 8.19 -10.20
C MET A 144 0.00 9.63 -9.88
N ILE A 145 -1.27 9.84 -9.52
CA ILE A 145 -1.75 11.13 -9.03
C ILE A 145 -1.00 11.53 -7.75
N ALA A 146 -0.88 10.60 -6.79
CA ALA A 146 -0.17 10.86 -5.54
C ALA A 146 1.34 11.06 -5.73
N ALA A 147 1.94 10.44 -6.76
CA ALA A 147 3.35 10.62 -7.13
C ALA A 147 3.61 11.84 -8.04
N GLY A 148 2.56 12.60 -8.40
CA GLY A 148 2.68 13.80 -9.24
C GLY A 148 2.85 13.53 -10.73
N GLY A 149 2.60 12.30 -11.19
CA GLY A 149 2.72 11.89 -12.59
C GLY A 149 4.12 11.44 -13.01
N LEU A 150 4.31 11.29 -14.31
CA LEU A 150 5.57 10.89 -14.94
C LEU A 150 6.46 12.11 -15.22
N THR A 151 7.78 11.94 -15.10
CA THR A 151 8.72 12.94 -15.63
C THR A 151 8.74 12.91 -17.15
N ARG A 152 9.35 13.93 -17.78
CA ARG A 152 9.57 13.97 -19.23
C ARG A 152 10.54 12.89 -19.73
N TYR A 153 11.33 12.33 -18.83
CA TYR A 153 12.33 11.30 -19.14
C TYR A 153 11.81 9.88 -18.88
N ALA A 154 10.61 9.74 -18.36
CA ALA A 154 10.02 8.45 -18.03
C ALA A 154 9.73 7.64 -19.30
N ASP A 155 9.97 6.33 -19.22
CA ASP A 155 9.50 5.32 -20.13
C ASP A 155 8.33 4.58 -19.47
N GLY A 156 7.15 5.21 -19.52
CA GLY A 156 5.99 4.77 -18.76
C GLY A 156 5.43 3.41 -19.20
N ASP A 157 5.58 3.06 -20.48
CA ASP A 157 5.09 1.77 -21.00
C ASP A 157 6.04 0.61 -20.74
N ARG A 158 7.23 0.90 -20.21
CA ARG A 158 8.15 -0.11 -19.67
C ARG A 158 8.15 -0.13 -18.13
N ALA A 159 7.20 0.54 -17.51
CA ALA A 159 7.05 0.48 -16.06
C ALA A 159 6.60 -0.92 -15.61
N VAL A 160 7.00 -1.28 -14.40
CA VAL A 160 6.66 -2.58 -13.82
C VAL A 160 6.21 -2.44 -12.37
N ILE A 161 5.24 -3.28 -11.99
CA ILE A 161 4.87 -3.53 -10.60
C ILE A 161 5.55 -4.82 -10.15
N VAL A 162 6.29 -4.72 -9.06
CA VAL A 162 6.88 -5.87 -8.38
C VAL A 162 6.02 -6.19 -7.16
N ARG A 163 5.44 -7.38 -7.14
CA ARG A 163 4.54 -7.88 -6.09
C ARG A 163 5.07 -9.17 -5.50
N VAL A 164 4.88 -9.35 -4.20
CA VAL A 164 5.21 -10.62 -3.51
C VAL A 164 3.92 -11.42 -3.31
N GLU A 165 3.78 -12.51 -4.04
CA GLU A 165 2.64 -13.44 -3.95
C GLU A 165 3.13 -14.80 -3.47
N ASN A 166 2.52 -15.31 -2.40
CA ASN A 166 2.86 -16.61 -1.81
C ASN A 166 4.37 -16.78 -1.52
N GLY A 167 5.04 -15.69 -1.11
CA GLY A 167 6.47 -15.69 -0.83
C GLY A 167 7.38 -15.62 -2.07
N ALA A 168 6.82 -15.60 -3.27
CA ALA A 168 7.55 -15.44 -4.53
C ALA A 168 7.35 -14.03 -5.09
N GLN A 169 8.43 -13.45 -5.61
CA GLN A 169 8.39 -12.17 -6.28
C GLN A 169 7.92 -12.34 -7.73
N LYS A 170 6.88 -11.60 -8.12
CA LYS A 170 6.37 -11.52 -9.49
C LYS A 170 6.48 -10.10 -10.02
N THR A 171 6.71 -9.98 -11.32
CA THR A 171 6.81 -8.69 -12.01
C THR A 171 5.69 -8.62 -13.05
N TYR A 172 4.96 -7.51 -13.02
CA TYR A 172 3.84 -7.22 -13.93
C TYR A 172 4.15 -5.95 -14.72
N HIS A 173 4.00 -6.00 -16.03
CA HIS A 173 4.14 -4.82 -16.89
C HIS A 173 2.89 -3.95 -16.79
N VAL A 174 3.09 -2.63 -16.76
CA VAL A 174 2.04 -1.61 -16.75
C VAL A 174 2.38 -0.52 -17.76
N HIS A 175 1.35 -0.03 -18.46
CA HIS A 175 1.50 0.93 -19.55
C HIS A 175 1.05 2.32 -19.09
N LEU A 176 1.94 3.01 -18.39
CA LEU A 176 1.64 4.31 -17.77
C LEU A 176 1.57 5.45 -18.78
N ASP A 177 2.34 5.41 -19.87
CA ASP A 177 2.25 6.42 -20.93
C ASP A 177 0.89 6.31 -21.62
N SER A 178 0.45 5.09 -22.00
CA SER A 178 -0.86 4.83 -22.55
C SER A 178 -2.00 5.27 -21.62
N LEU A 179 -1.90 4.97 -20.32
CA LEU A 179 -2.90 5.36 -19.33
C LEU A 179 -2.98 6.88 -19.15
N ILE A 180 -1.83 7.56 -18.97
CA ILE A 180 -1.78 8.96 -18.51
C ILE A 180 -1.78 9.94 -19.67
N ARG A 181 -1.05 9.65 -20.75
CA ARG A 181 -0.88 10.55 -21.90
C ARG A 181 -1.91 10.31 -22.98
N ASP A 182 -2.23 9.04 -23.26
CA ASP A 182 -3.18 8.68 -24.31
C ASP A 182 -4.62 8.53 -23.77
N GLY A 183 -4.78 8.48 -22.43
CA GLY A 183 -6.08 8.38 -21.79
C GLY A 183 -6.72 6.99 -21.89
N ASP A 184 -5.91 5.95 -22.14
CA ASP A 184 -6.40 4.56 -22.21
C ASP A 184 -6.67 4.01 -20.80
N VAL A 185 -7.90 4.20 -20.33
CA VAL A 185 -8.33 3.72 -19.00
C VAL A 185 -8.33 2.20 -18.88
N SER A 186 -8.24 1.45 -19.99
CA SER A 186 -8.13 0.00 -19.95
C SER A 186 -6.81 -0.47 -19.32
N GLN A 187 -5.79 0.40 -19.27
CA GLN A 187 -4.51 0.16 -18.64
C GLN A 187 -4.52 0.45 -17.12
N ASN A 188 -5.65 0.92 -16.58
CA ASN A 188 -5.76 1.19 -15.15
C ASN A 188 -5.94 -0.13 -14.38
N VAL A 189 -4.90 -0.57 -13.70
CA VAL A 189 -4.86 -1.84 -12.96
C VAL A 189 -4.96 -1.59 -11.45
N ALA A 190 -5.49 -2.58 -10.71
CA ALA A 190 -5.53 -2.53 -9.25
C ALA A 190 -4.14 -2.78 -8.67
N VAL A 191 -3.78 -2.00 -7.64
CA VAL A 191 -2.56 -2.20 -6.86
C VAL A 191 -2.88 -2.90 -5.54
N GLU A 192 -1.89 -3.59 -4.98
CA GLU A 192 -2.01 -4.30 -3.71
C GLU A 192 -1.02 -3.75 -2.67
N PRO A 193 -1.32 -3.95 -1.38
CA PRO A 193 -0.42 -3.52 -0.32
C PRO A 193 0.95 -4.18 -0.45
N GLY A 194 2.01 -3.37 -0.43
CA GLY A 194 3.39 -3.84 -0.56
C GLY A 194 3.95 -3.79 -1.97
N ASP A 195 3.15 -3.46 -2.98
CA ASP A 195 3.62 -3.30 -4.35
C ASP A 195 4.74 -2.26 -4.48
N ILE A 196 5.66 -2.52 -5.40
CA ILE A 196 6.72 -1.58 -5.78
C ILE A 196 6.53 -1.24 -7.26
N LEU A 197 6.20 0.02 -7.54
CA LEU A 197 6.14 0.56 -8.89
C LEU A 197 7.54 1.08 -9.28
N ILE A 198 8.09 0.53 -10.35
CA ILE A 198 9.39 0.92 -10.92
C ILE A 198 9.14 1.55 -12.27
N ILE A 199 9.54 2.82 -12.43
CA ILE A 199 9.40 3.57 -13.67
C ILE A 199 10.79 3.83 -14.22
N PRO A 200 11.18 3.14 -15.30
CA PRO A 200 12.51 3.31 -15.89
C PRO A 200 12.64 4.63 -16.64
N GLN A 201 13.88 5.04 -16.83
CA GLN A 201 14.19 6.16 -17.71
C GLN A 201 14.17 5.69 -19.17
N ARG A 202 13.72 6.56 -20.06
CA ARG A 202 13.80 6.35 -21.51
C ARG A 202 15.25 6.45 -21.98
N PHE A 203 15.72 5.42 -22.66
CA PHE A 203 16.98 5.46 -23.38
C PHE A 203 16.74 6.09 -24.76
N PHE A 204 17.58 7.03 -25.14
CA PHE A 204 17.54 7.70 -26.44
C PHE A 204 17.97 6.77 -27.57
#